data_f2788191c3e32a2bf5259a2baea69294
#
_entry.id   f2788191c3e32a2bf5259a2baea69294
#
_cell.length_a   1.000
_cell.length_b   1.000
_cell.length_c   1.000
_cell.angle_alpha   90.00
_cell.angle_beta   90.00
_cell.angle_gamma   90.00
#
_symmetry.space_group_name_H-M   'P 1'
#
loop_
_entity.id
_entity.type
_entity.pdbx_description
1 polymer ?
#
loop_
_entity_poly.entity_id
_entity_poly.type
_entity_poly.pdbx_seq_one_letter_code
_entity_poly.pdbx_strand_id
1 'polypeptide(L)'
;MKHLSKLAAILAALVLACAFFGCSDGSDGDQSISLSDGDYTLKIKQSADGMVEEDDIKATASNNILTFNSGSVTVTQELTAEELKYFEAMSEDEKKAEIKGIMESPDDAEISFDGNKVIIKANLSAAELAEMQPYYQLSSIPADAKIETITEKTEYKVTLFMEGVPVEFHIKKD
;
A
#
# COMPACT_ATOMS: atom_id res chain seq x y z
N MET A 1 -10.06 -20.43 3.96
CA MET A 1 -8.59 -20.31 4.01
C MET A 1 -7.95 -19.93 2.67
N LYS A 2 -8.54 -20.24 1.50
CA LYS A 2 -7.98 -19.79 0.19
C LYS A 2 -7.90 -18.27 -0.01
N HIS A 3 -8.68 -17.49 0.73
CA HIS A 3 -8.67 -16.03 0.63
C HIS A 3 -7.64 -15.39 1.55
N LEU A 4 -7.37 -15.95 2.72
CA LEU A 4 -6.32 -15.47 3.63
C LEU A 4 -4.90 -15.68 3.07
N SER A 5 -4.69 -16.73 2.25
CA SER A 5 -3.41 -16.92 1.54
C SER A 5 -3.15 -15.85 0.46
N LYS A 6 -4.20 -15.10 0.04
CA LYS A 6 -4.03 -13.97 -0.86
C LYS A 6 -3.52 -12.71 -0.15
N LEU A 7 -3.69 -12.61 1.17
CA LEU A 7 -3.14 -11.52 1.99
C LEU A 7 -1.60 -11.53 1.97
N ALA A 8 -0.99 -12.71 2.10
CA ALA A 8 0.47 -12.86 1.95
C ALA A 8 0.94 -12.45 0.55
N ALA A 9 0.12 -12.74 -0.48
CA ALA A 9 0.42 -12.36 -1.86
C ALA A 9 0.32 -10.84 -2.09
N ILE A 10 -0.46 -10.11 -1.31
CA ILE A 10 -0.67 -8.65 -1.49
C ILE A 10 0.34 -7.84 -0.70
N LEU A 11 0.70 -8.24 0.53
CA LEU A 11 1.90 -7.71 1.18
C LEU A 11 3.17 -7.92 0.33
N ALA A 12 3.24 -9.07 -0.38
CA ALA A 12 4.27 -9.34 -1.37
C ALA A 12 4.02 -8.57 -2.69
N ALA A 13 2.77 -8.27 -3.05
CA ALA A 13 2.42 -7.52 -4.25
C ALA A 13 2.67 -6.01 -4.09
N LEU A 14 2.62 -5.46 -2.88
CA LEU A 14 3.09 -4.10 -2.65
C LEU A 14 4.58 -3.99 -2.98
N VAL A 15 5.40 -4.96 -2.57
CA VAL A 15 6.82 -5.06 -2.94
C VAL A 15 6.98 -5.35 -4.45
N LEU A 16 6.09 -6.16 -5.06
CA LEU A 16 6.12 -6.52 -6.49
C LEU A 16 5.47 -5.47 -7.40
N ALA A 17 4.43 -4.80 -6.93
CA ALA A 17 3.79 -3.70 -7.64
C ALA A 17 4.78 -2.57 -7.92
N CYS A 18 5.66 -2.35 -6.97
CA CYS A 18 6.78 -1.45 -7.14
C CYS A 18 7.78 -1.90 -8.23
N ALA A 19 7.91 -3.20 -8.51
CA ALA A 19 8.86 -3.72 -9.50
C ALA A 19 8.49 -3.47 -10.97
N PHE A 20 7.23 -3.15 -11.27
CA PHE A 20 6.74 -2.94 -12.64
C PHE A 20 6.87 -1.49 -13.14
N PHE A 21 7.19 -0.53 -12.27
CA PHE A 21 7.40 0.86 -12.69
C PHE A 21 8.77 1.11 -13.34
N GLY A 22 9.67 0.13 -13.36
CA GLY A 22 11.06 0.28 -13.75
C GLY A 22 11.43 -0.02 -15.20
N CYS A 23 10.51 -0.42 -16.08
CA CYS A 23 10.83 -0.76 -17.47
C CYS A 23 9.77 -0.24 -18.44
N SER A 24 9.82 1.04 -18.73
CA SER A 24 9.29 1.55 -20.00
C SER A 24 10.42 2.20 -20.77
N ASP A 25 10.95 1.44 -21.72
CA ASP A 25 11.76 1.99 -22.81
C ASP A 25 10.89 2.97 -23.60
N GLY A 26 11.33 4.20 -23.64
CA GLY A 26 10.86 5.35 -24.36
C GLY A 26 9.71 5.18 -25.34
N SER A 27 8.52 5.68 -24.97
CA SER A 27 7.58 6.19 -25.96
C SER A 27 6.74 7.32 -25.36
N ASP A 28 6.57 8.35 -26.14
CA ASP A 28 5.85 9.59 -25.93
C ASP A 28 4.60 9.48 -25.04
N GLY A 29 4.64 10.03 -23.83
CA GLY A 29 3.46 10.19 -23.02
C GLY A 29 3.64 10.06 -21.50
N ASP A 30 4.86 9.97 -20.97
CA ASP A 30 5.08 9.90 -19.53
C ASP A 30 4.57 11.18 -18.85
N GLN A 31 3.57 11.00 -17.98
CA GLN A 31 3.08 12.06 -17.13
C GLN A 31 4.05 12.23 -15.95
N SER A 32 4.28 13.44 -15.50
CA SER A 32 5.12 13.74 -14.35
C SER A 32 4.41 14.65 -13.37
N ILE A 33 4.70 14.47 -12.08
CA ILE A 33 4.29 15.37 -11.01
C ILE A 33 5.49 16.21 -10.60
N SER A 34 5.27 17.49 -10.35
CA SER A 34 6.29 18.39 -9.80
C SER A 34 5.93 18.74 -8.37
N LEU A 35 6.83 18.47 -7.42
CA LEU A 35 6.66 18.79 -6.02
C LEU A 35 7.59 19.94 -5.61
N SER A 36 7.11 20.83 -4.74
CA SER A 36 7.97 21.76 -4.03
C SER A 36 8.75 21.05 -2.93
N ASP A 37 9.94 21.55 -2.59
CA ASP A 37 10.72 20.99 -1.48
C ASP A 37 9.95 21.05 -0.16
N GLY A 38 10.08 20.05 0.69
CA GLY A 38 9.48 19.96 2.02
C GLY A 38 8.96 18.58 2.37
N ASP A 39 8.26 18.50 3.49
CA ASP A 39 7.72 17.24 4.01
C ASP A 39 6.33 16.96 3.44
N TYR A 40 6.07 15.67 3.20
CA TYR A 40 4.86 15.17 2.56
C TYR A 40 4.32 13.94 3.28
N THR A 41 3.02 13.80 3.22
CA THR A 41 2.32 12.56 3.55
C THR A 41 1.79 11.93 2.26
N LEU A 42 2.13 10.67 2.04
CA LEU A 42 1.58 9.83 0.97
C LEU A 42 0.61 8.85 1.60
N LYS A 43 -0.65 8.90 1.16
CA LYS A 43 -1.64 7.86 1.47
C LYS A 43 -1.85 7.03 0.23
N ILE A 44 -1.70 5.72 0.36
CA ILE A 44 -1.90 4.77 -0.74
C ILE A 44 -3.09 3.91 -0.35
N LYS A 45 -4.01 3.71 -1.28
CA LYS A 45 -5.18 2.86 -1.07
C LYS A 45 -5.39 1.93 -2.24
N GLN A 46 -5.55 0.66 -1.93
CA GLN A 46 -5.92 -0.39 -2.86
C GLN A 46 -7.08 -1.19 -2.31
N SER A 47 -8.00 -1.62 -3.18
CA SER A 47 -9.13 -2.46 -2.79
C SER A 47 -9.33 -3.56 -3.83
N ALA A 48 -9.35 -4.81 -3.40
CA ALA A 48 -9.58 -5.97 -4.24
C ALA A 48 -10.17 -7.12 -3.43
N ASP A 49 -11.13 -7.83 -3.97
CA ASP A 49 -11.67 -9.09 -3.43
C ASP A 49 -12.08 -9.06 -1.94
N GLY A 50 -12.70 -7.96 -1.48
CA GLY A 50 -13.12 -7.79 -0.07
C GLY A 50 -11.99 -7.39 0.88
N MET A 51 -10.82 -7.09 0.33
CA MET A 51 -9.68 -6.57 1.06
C MET A 51 -9.46 -5.10 0.72
N VAL A 52 -9.06 -4.33 1.73
CA VAL A 52 -8.63 -2.95 1.59
C VAL A 52 -7.26 -2.83 2.24
N GLU A 53 -6.31 -2.29 1.50
CA GLU A 53 -4.99 -1.92 1.99
C GLU A 53 -4.86 -0.40 1.97
N GLU A 54 -4.38 0.16 3.07
CA GLU A 54 -4.14 1.59 3.24
C GLU A 54 -2.77 1.81 3.86
N ASP A 55 -1.92 2.56 3.14
CA ASP A 55 -0.60 2.94 3.64
C ASP A 55 -0.57 4.42 3.98
N ASP A 56 0.17 4.75 5.02
CA ASP A 56 0.49 6.13 5.41
C ASP A 56 2.01 6.26 5.48
N ILE A 57 2.59 6.96 4.51
CA ILE A 57 4.04 7.09 4.35
C ILE A 57 4.43 8.56 4.52
N LYS A 58 5.40 8.82 5.39
CA LYS A 58 6.04 10.12 5.54
C LYS A 58 7.27 10.20 4.65
N ALA A 59 7.36 11.27 3.88
CA ALA A 59 8.43 11.49 2.93
C ALA A 59 8.91 12.94 2.93
N THR A 60 10.12 13.16 2.45
CA THR A 60 10.64 14.50 2.18
C THR A 60 10.91 14.63 0.69
N ALA A 61 10.38 15.68 0.07
CA ALA A 61 10.66 16.03 -1.32
C ALA A 61 11.83 17.01 -1.38
N SER A 62 12.79 16.73 -2.26
CA SER A 62 13.88 17.63 -2.61
C SER A 62 14.24 17.47 -4.08
N ASN A 63 14.27 18.57 -4.82
CA ASN A 63 14.52 18.54 -6.27
C ASN A 63 13.62 17.56 -7.03
N ASN A 64 12.35 17.47 -6.66
CA ASN A 64 11.34 16.56 -7.22
C ASN A 64 11.63 15.07 -6.98
N ILE A 65 12.47 14.74 -6.00
CA ILE A 65 12.73 13.37 -5.56
C ILE A 65 12.10 13.19 -4.18
N LEU A 66 11.26 12.17 -4.03
CA LEU A 66 10.72 11.76 -2.73
C LEU A 66 11.67 10.80 -2.04
N THR A 67 11.98 11.09 -0.77
CA THR A 67 12.69 10.18 0.12
C THR A 67 11.77 9.77 1.25
N PHE A 68 11.53 8.47 1.40
CA PHE A 68 10.63 7.94 2.43
C PHE A 68 11.34 7.87 3.78
N ASN A 69 10.66 8.33 4.83
CA ASN A 69 11.24 8.46 6.16
C ASN A 69 10.66 7.45 7.15
N SER A 70 9.35 7.25 7.12
CA SER A 70 8.64 6.30 7.97
C SER A 70 7.28 5.97 7.34
N GLY A 71 6.66 4.88 7.76
CA GLY A 71 5.35 4.52 7.25
C GLY A 71 4.67 3.44 8.07
N SER A 72 3.42 3.19 7.72
CA SER A 72 2.65 2.05 8.21
C SER A 72 1.74 1.55 7.11
N VAL A 73 1.48 0.25 7.12
CA VAL A 73 0.49 -0.40 6.27
C VAL A 73 -0.66 -0.91 7.15
N THR A 74 -1.88 -0.75 6.68
CA THR A 74 -3.07 -1.31 7.31
C THR A 74 -3.84 -2.13 6.28
N VAL A 75 -3.97 -3.43 6.53
CA VAL A 75 -4.74 -4.33 5.69
C VAL A 75 -6.02 -4.71 6.43
N THR A 76 -7.16 -4.53 5.78
CA THR A 76 -8.48 -4.94 6.28
C THR A 76 -9.05 -5.96 5.34
N GLN A 77 -9.34 -7.16 5.84
CA GLN A 77 -9.94 -8.26 5.09
C GLN A 77 -11.31 -8.62 5.66
N GLU A 78 -12.32 -8.70 4.81
CA GLU A 78 -13.61 -9.29 5.18
C GLU A 78 -13.51 -10.81 5.18
N LEU A 79 -13.90 -11.42 6.31
CA LEU A 79 -13.96 -12.86 6.47
C LEU A 79 -15.26 -13.41 5.86
N THR A 80 -15.14 -14.51 5.15
CA THR A 80 -16.29 -15.26 4.66
C THR A 80 -17.03 -15.95 5.81
N ALA A 81 -18.27 -16.36 5.59
CA ALA A 81 -19.06 -17.08 6.59
C ALA A 81 -18.37 -18.40 7.05
N GLU A 82 -17.62 -19.05 6.18
CA GLU A 82 -16.86 -20.27 6.52
C GLU A 82 -15.65 -19.95 7.40
N GLU A 83 -14.93 -18.88 7.11
CA GLU A 83 -13.80 -18.41 7.91
C GLU A 83 -14.25 -17.90 9.29
N LEU A 84 -15.36 -17.17 9.36
CA LEU A 84 -15.95 -16.75 10.63
C LEU A 84 -16.27 -17.95 11.51
N LYS A 85 -16.92 -18.98 10.95
CA LYS A 85 -17.25 -20.21 11.66
C LYS A 85 -16.01 -20.95 12.14
N TYR A 86 -14.92 -20.94 11.34
CA TYR A 86 -13.64 -21.52 11.73
C TYR A 86 -13.06 -20.81 12.95
N PHE A 87 -13.13 -19.48 13.00
CA PHE A 87 -12.61 -18.69 14.09
C PHE A 87 -13.52 -18.64 15.34
N GLU A 88 -14.81 -18.96 15.24
CA GLU A 88 -15.75 -18.93 16.38
C GLU A 88 -15.31 -19.76 17.58
N ALA A 89 -14.65 -20.90 17.34
CA ALA A 89 -14.20 -21.81 18.39
C ALA A 89 -12.84 -21.44 19.02
N MET A 90 -12.16 -20.42 18.48
CA MET A 90 -10.83 -20.01 18.90
C MET A 90 -10.88 -18.84 19.89
N SER A 91 -9.95 -18.85 20.83
CA SER A 91 -9.66 -17.65 21.65
C SER A 91 -9.06 -16.53 20.78
N GLU A 92 -9.08 -15.30 21.27
CA GLU A 92 -8.48 -14.15 20.56
C GLU A 92 -6.99 -14.36 20.24
N ASP A 93 -6.25 -14.97 21.17
CA ASP A 93 -4.81 -15.24 20.97
C ASP A 93 -4.57 -16.32 19.91
N GLU A 94 -5.40 -17.38 19.89
CA GLU A 94 -5.35 -18.41 18.85
C GLU A 94 -5.69 -17.85 17.47
N LYS A 95 -6.71 -16.98 17.37
CA LYS A 95 -7.06 -16.29 16.13
C LYS A 95 -5.89 -15.47 15.58
N LYS A 96 -5.27 -14.67 16.45
CA LYS A 96 -4.10 -13.84 16.09
C LYS A 96 -2.92 -14.68 15.63
N ALA A 97 -2.63 -15.77 16.37
CA ALA A 97 -1.55 -16.69 16.00
C ALA A 97 -1.80 -17.37 14.64
N GLU A 98 -3.03 -17.79 14.38
CA GLU A 98 -3.44 -18.38 13.10
C GLU A 98 -3.28 -17.38 11.94
N ILE A 99 -3.80 -16.16 12.09
CA ILE A 99 -3.65 -15.09 11.08
C ILE A 99 -2.17 -14.79 10.83
N LYS A 100 -1.39 -14.67 11.89
CA LYS A 100 0.05 -14.40 11.79
C LYS A 100 0.79 -15.50 11.02
N GLY A 101 0.44 -16.76 11.27
CA GLY A 101 1.03 -17.91 10.57
C GLY A 101 0.65 -18.00 9.09
N ILE A 102 -0.58 -17.62 8.73
CA ILE A 102 -1.06 -17.62 7.35
C ILE A 102 -0.39 -16.50 6.52
N MET A 103 -0.15 -15.37 7.14
CA MET A 103 0.26 -14.14 6.46
C MET A 103 1.78 -13.93 6.37
N GLU A 104 2.57 -14.77 7.04
CA GLU A 104 4.01 -14.52 7.22
C GLU A 104 4.28 -13.07 7.70
N SER A 105 3.36 -12.54 8.54
CA SER A 105 3.39 -11.16 9.00
C SER A 105 4.67 -10.85 9.77
N PRO A 106 5.17 -9.61 9.71
CA PRO A 106 6.26 -9.15 10.57
C PRO A 106 5.94 -9.43 12.05
N ASP A 107 6.97 -9.66 12.84
CA ASP A 107 6.81 -10.01 14.27
C ASP A 107 6.10 -8.94 15.09
N ASP A 108 6.18 -7.70 14.66
CA ASP A 108 5.58 -6.50 15.29
C ASP A 108 4.20 -6.12 14.72
N ALA A 109 3.63 -6.91 13.80
CA ALA A 109 2.31 -6.63 13.26
C ALA A 109 1.22 -6.74 14.35
N GLU A 110 0.39 -5.71 14.44
CA GLU A 110 -0.79 -5.68 15.29
C GLU A 110 -1.99 -6.27 14.54
N ILE A 111 -2.61 -7.31 15.12
CA ILE A 111 -3.78 -7.98 14.56
C ILE A 111 -4.97 -7.73 15.47
N SER A 112 -6.08 -7.28 14.90
CA SER A 112 -7.35 -7.05 15.58
C SER A 112 -8.53 -7.52 14.75
N PHE A 113 -9.69 -7.68 15.40
CA PHE A 113 -10.93 -8.11 14.76
C PHE A 113 -12.01 -7.07 15.03
N ASP A 114 -12.77 -6.73 13.99
CA ASP A 114 -13.93 -5.84 14.07
C ASP A 114 -15.11 -6.46 13.29
N GLY A 115 -16.03 -7.05 14.02
CA GLY A 115 -17.16 -7.81 13.43
C GLY A 115 -16.66 -8.97 12.57
N ASN A 116 -16.93 -8.90 11.28
CA ASN A 116 -16.47 -9.88 10.29
C ASN A 116 -15.15 -9.50 9.60
N LYS A 117 -14.39 -8.56 10.16
CA LYS A 117 -13.15 -8.07 9.55
C LYS A 117 -11.95 -8.43 10.40
N VAL A 118 -10.86 -8.80 9.73
CA VAL A 118 -9.52 -8.84 10.29
C VAL A 118 -8.81 -7.57 9.87
N ILE A 119 -8.20 -6.88 10.84
CA ILE A 119 -7.42 -5.68 10.61
C ILE A 119 -5.99 -5.97 11.05
N ILE A 120 -5.05 -5.77 10.16
CA ILE A 120 -3.63 -6.01 10.40
C ILE A 120 -2.91 -4.71 10.13
N LYS A 121 -2.14 -4.26 11.11
CA LYS A 121 -1.33 -3.06 11.02
C LYS A 121 0.11 -3.39 11.30
N ALA A 122 1.00 -2.95 10.41
CA ALA A 122 2.44 -3.05 10.57
C ALA A 122 3.10 -1.70 10.32
N ASN A 123 4.23 -1.45 11.01
CA ASN A 123 5.06 -0.31 10.71
C ASN A 123 6.08 -0.70 9.65
N LEU A 124 6.33 0.22 8.72
CA LEU A 124 7.36 0.04 7.69
C LEU A 124 8.67 0.61 8.21
N SER A 125 9.69 -0.22 8.25
CA SER A 125 11.04 0.20 8.61
C SER A 125 11.66 1.06 7.52
N ALA A 126 12.68 1.85 7.89
CA ALA A 126 13.44 2.65 6.92
C ALA A 126 14.11 1.78 5.83
N ALA A 127 14.46 0.53 6.14
CA ALA A 127 15.04 -0.40 5.18
C ALA A 127 14.01 -0.85 4.14
N GLU A 128 12.81 -1.26 4.56
CA GLU A 128 11.70 -1.63 3.67
C GLU A 128 11.28 -0.46 2.79
N LEU A 129 11.16 0.74 3.37
CA LEU A 129 10.86 1.96 2.62
C LEU A 129 11.96 2.31 1.61
N ALA A 130 13.24 2.08 1.94
CA ALA A 130 14.36 2.29 1.01
C ALA A 130 14.32 1.31 -0.17
N GLU A 131 13.89 0.08 0.05
CA GLU A 131 13.67 -0.89 -1.02
C GLU A 131 12.52 -0.49 -1.95
N MET A 132 11.49 0.14 -1.41
CA MET A 132 10.34 0.64 -2.17
C MET A 132 10.67 1.92 -2.96
N GLN A 133 11.61 2.74 -2.50
CA GLN A 133 11.90 4.07 -3.05
C GLN A 133 12.22 4.10 -4.55
N PRO A 134 12.98 3.16 -5.15
CA PRO A 134 13.27 3.17 -6.58
C PRO A 134 12.02 3.10 -7.46
N TYR A 135 10.92 2.59 -6.94
CA TYR A 135 9.68 2.38 -7.66
C TYR A 135 8.74 3.59 -7.64
N TYR A 136 8.95 4.54 -6.72
CA TYR A 136 8.15 5.76 -6.60
C TYR A 136 8.86 6.97 -7.23
N GLN A 137 9.28 6.83 -8.47
CA GLN A 137 9.85 7.96 -9.23
C GLN A 137 8.71 8.74 -9.86
N LEU A 138 8.47 9.97 -9.40
CA LEU A 138 7.41 10.85 -9.90
C LEU A 138 7.61 11.27 -11.37
N SER A 139 8.78 11.02 -11.92
CA SER A 139 9.12 11.29 -13.32
C SER A 139 8.72 10.20 -14.31
N SER A 140 8.24 9.05 -13.82
CA SER A 140 7.90 7.88 -14.65
C SER A 140 6.51 7.34 -14.39
N ILE A 141 5.53 8.24 -14.20
CA ILE A 141 4.13 7.85 -14.01
C ILE A 141 3.59 7.32 -15.33
N PRO A 142 2.96 6.13 -15.36
CA PRO A 142 2.42 5.54 -16.58
C PRO A 142 1.44 6.47 -17.31
N ALA A 143 1.42 6.40 -18.63
CA ALA A 143 0.59 7.27 -19.47
C ALA A 143 -0.94 7.06 -19.27
N ASP A 144 -1.35 5.89 -18.77
CA ASP A 144 -2.74 5.57 -18.42
C ASP A 144 -3.14 5.98 -17.01
N ALA A 145 -2.20 6.51 -16.22
CA ALA A 145 -2.49 7.03 -14.90
C ALA A 145 -3.43 8.24 -14.98
N LYS A 146 -4.30 8.37 -14.00
CA LYS A 146 -5.14 9.56 -13.83
C LYS A 146 -4.53 10.45 -12.76
N ILE A 147 -4.11 11.65 -13.16
CA ILE A 147 -3.55 12.64 -12.24
C ILE A 147 -4.58 13.75 -12.04
N GLU A 148 -4.94 14.00 -10.79
CA GLU A 148 -5.74 15.14 -10.36
C GLU A 148 -4.84 16.07 -9.54
N THR A 149 -4.60 17.27 -10.05
CA THR A 149 -3.91 18.33 -9.31
C THR A 149 -4.91 19.05 -8.43
N ILE A 150 -4.82 18.90 -7.11
CA ILE A 150 -5.65 19.58 -6.13
C ILE A 150 -5.05 20.96 -5.83
N THR A 151 -3.75 20.97 -5.54
CA THR A 151 -2.99 22.22 -5.36
C THR A 151 -1.63 22.04 -6.02
N GLU A 152 -1.33 22.91 -6.97
CA GLU A 152 -0.10 22.84 -7.76
C GLU A 152 1.14 22.76 -6.86
N LYS A 153 2.01 21.79 -7.16
CA LYS A 153 3.28 21.49 -6.46
C LYS A 153 3.17 21.05 -5.00
N THR A 154 1.95 20.90 -4.46
CA THR A 154 1.78 20.58 -3.05
C THR A 154 0.77 19.48 -2.77
N GLU A 155 -0.22 19.27 -3.65
CA GLU A 155 -1.23 18.23 -3.42
C GLU A 155 -1.74 17.62 -4.72
N TYR A 156 -1.62 16.30 -4.82
CA TYR A 156 -2.04 15.51 -5.99
C TYR A 156 -2.76 14.24 -5.57
N LYS A 157 -3.71 13.83 -6.40
CA LYS A 157 -4.21 12.45 -6.40
C LYS A 157 -3.80 11.77 -7.70
N VAL A 158 -3.30 10.56 -7.58
CA VAL A 158 -2.88 9.73 -8.72
C VAL A 158 -3.58 8.40 -8.61
N THR A 159 -4.23 7.97 -9.67
CA THR A 159 -4.80 6.62 -9.75
C THR A 159 -4.04 5.86 -10.82
N LEU A 160 -3.43 4.76 -10.42
CA LEU A 160 -2.78 3.80 -11.31
C LEU A 160 -3.65 2.56 -11.44
N PHE A 161 -3.51 1.83 -12.52
CA PHE A 161 -4.22 0.57 -12.73
C PHE A 161 -3.21 -0.58 -12.78
N MET A 162 -3.26 -1.45 -11.77
CA MET A 162 -2.38 -2.60 -11.64
C MET A 162 -3.19 -3.86 -11.86
N GLU A 163 -2.93 -4.56 -12.97
CA GLU A 163 -3.72 -5.74 -13.36
C GLU A 163 -5.25 -5.49 -13.34
N GLY A 164 -5.66 -4.26 -13.66
CA GLY A 164 -7.06 -3.85 -13.65
C GLY A 164 -7.60 -3.39 -12.28
N VAL A 165 -6.80 -3.48 -11.22
CA VAL A 165 -7.15 -2.97 -9.88
C VAL A 165 -6.67 -1.53 -9.74
N PRO A 166 -7.55 -0.57 -9.37
CA PRO A 166 -7.12 0.80 -9.12
C PRO A 166 -6.32 0.90 -7.82
N VAL A 167 -5.17 1.55 -7.90
CA VAL A 167 -4.34 1.96 -6.76
C VAL A 167 -4.36 3.48 -6.69
N GLU A 168 -4.86 4.02 -5.60
CA GLU A 168 -5.02 5.45 -5.39
C GLU A 168 -3.89 5.98 -4.50
N PHE A 169 -3.22 7.02 -4.97
CA PHE A 169 -2.20 7.75 -4.23
C PHE A 169 -2.72 9.15 -3.93
N HIS A 170 -2.64 9.57 -2.70
CA HIS A 170 -2.87 10.96 -2.31
C HIS A 170 -1.57 11.51 -1.73
N ILE A 171 -0.93 12.40 -2.46
CA ILE A 171 0.34 13.04 -2.11
C ILE A 171 0.03 14.44 -1.63
N LYS A 172 0.37 14.75 -0.39
CA LYS A 172 0.05 16.04 0.23
C LYS A 172 1.23 16.56 1.03
N LYS A 173 1.55 17.84 0.83
CA LYS A 173 2.53 18.56 1.64
C LYS A 173 1.97 18.79 3.04
N ASP A 174 2.78 18.54 4.07
CA ASP A 174 2.43 18.71 5.49
C ASP A 174 2.38 20.19 5.92
#